data_ac61ee96ecb3bc644485c44156b18b06
#
_entry.id   ac61ee96ecb3bc644485c44156b18b06
#
_cell.length_a   1.000
_cell.length_b   1.000
_cell.length_c   1.000
_cell.angle_alpha   90.00
_cell.angle_beta   90.00
_cell.angle_gamma   90.00
#
_symmetry.space_group_name_H-M   'P 1'
#
loop_
_entity.id
_entity.type
_entity.pdbx_description
1 polymer ?
#
loop_
_entity_poly.entity_id
_entity_poly.type
_entity_poly.pdbx_seq_one_letter_code
_entity_poly.pdbx_strand_id
1 'polypeptide(L)'
;MGEQETKQCQNCKKEFTIEPDDFVFYEKMKVPAPTFCPECRLQRRLSFRNERMLYKRACDLCGKEVISIYHPETRCAMYCRDCWWSDKWDPLAYGQDYNFERPFFEQYQKLSKRVPRESLMNANSINCDYTHLAADNKDCYLLFESSNNERCNHSYWMQLSKDCLDCTFVNNSELCYEVFVAWNCYKLSFSKECRECTEGYFLQDCVGCSNCYGCVNLRNKQYHVFNKPYSKEDYLKFIEEKKEQIKSGKIEDLKKEFKEFSLKQANKYAYIQKAVNSTGNYILNTKNCIECFHGYDAENCKYGYHVWRNAKDVMDVSTVGRDAELVYESINIGMKNYNIKFGIQDWNGDNDLTYCESCVSSSNLFGCICVTRKEYCILNKQYTKEEYEELVPKIIEHMKKTGEYGEFFPTKISLFGYNETAAFDHFPLSKEGALKRGFSWREQEEKNVTIGGDIIGCAHEGKCNDHCTIGFKIIQAERDFYEKMGLLIPTLCPNCRHYERLRQRNPLKLWHRQCMCDKKNHGHDGKCSNEFETSYSPDRPEVIYCEQCYQQEVA
;
A
#
# COMPACT_ATOMS: atom_id res chain seq x y z
N MET A 1 -26.10 17.27 -17.46
CA MET A 1 -25.15 17.08 -16.34
C MET A 1 -26.01 16.86 -15.11
N GLY A 2 -25.74 15.78 -14.35
CA GLY A 2 -26.44 15.52 -13.09
C GLY A 2 -26.19 16.67 -12.10
N GLU A 3 -27.14 16.93 -11.23
CA GLU A 3 -26.93 17.84 -10.11
C GLU A 3 -26.10 17.14 -9.03
N GLN A 4 -25.38 17.91 -8.22
CA GLN A 4 -24.68 17.42 -7.04
C GLN A 4 -25.67 16.69 -6.11
N GLU A 5 -25.32 15.49 -5.65
CA GLU A 5 -26.19 14.69 -4.77
C GLU A 5 -25.45 14.38 -3.46
N THR A 6 -26.11 14.66 -2.33
CA THR A 6 -25.62 14.25 -1.00
C THR A 6 -26.34 13.00 -0.53
N LYS A 7 -25.59 11.95 -0.18
CA LYS A 7 -26.11 10.67 0.32
C LYS A 7 -25.58 10.36 1.72
N GLN A 8 -26.38 9.60 2.47
CA GLN A 8 -25.91 8.99 3.71
C GLN A 8 -25.24 7.64 3.41
N CYS A 9 -24.00 7.47 3.85
CA CYS A 9 -23.25 6.23 3.67
C CYS A 9 -23.97 5.04 4.32
N GLN A 10 -24.20 3.99 3.55
CA GLN A 10 -24.87 2.78 4.03
C GLN A 10 -24.14 2.12 5.22
N ASN A 11 -22.79 2.21 5.28
CA ASN A 11 -21.97 1.61 6.32
C ASN A 11 -21.80 2.52 7.55
N CYS A 12 -21.14 3.67 7.42
CA CYS A 12 -20.77 4.52 8.57
C CYS A 12 -21.82 5.58 8.93
N LYS A 13 -22.88 5.72 8.14
CA LYS A 13 -23.99 6.68 8.31
C LYS A 13 -23.58 8.17 8.20
N LYS A 14 -22.34 8.47 7.83
CA LYS A 14 -21.89 9.82 7.52
C LYS A 14 -22.40 10.26 6.15
N GLU A 15 -22.65 11.54 5.98
CA GLU A 15 -22.97 12.12 4.68
C GLU A 15 -21.74 12.16 3.78
N PHE A 16 -21.93 11.98 2.50
CA PHE A 16 -20.94 12.17 1.45
C PHE A 16 -21.58 12.71 0.19
N THR A 17 -20.80 13.42 -0.59
CA THR A 17 -21.26 14.08 -1.81
C THR A 17 -20.80 13.32 -3.03
N ILE A 18 -21.67 13.23 -4.03
CA ILE A 18 -21.38 12.77 -5.38
C ILE A 18 -21.43 14.01 -6.27
N GLU A 19 -20.30 14.34 -6.87
CA GLU A 19 -20.18 15.51 -7.73
C GLU A 19 -20.76 15.26 -9.13
N PRO A 20 -21.16 16.30 -9.88
CA PRO A 20 -21.67 16.15 -11.24
C PRO A 20 -20.78 15.32 -12.16
N ASP A 21 -19.46 15.51 -12.08
CA ASP A 21 -18.49 14.77 -12.88
C ASP A 21 -18.41 13.29 -12.51
N ASP A 22 -18.75 12.93 -11.29
CA ASP A 22 -18.80 11.52 -10.85
C ASP A 22 -19.92 10.76 -11.58
N PHE A 23 -21.05 11.40 -11.80
CA PHE A 23 -22.15 10.78 -12.57
C PHE A 23 -21.76 10.52 -14.01
N VAL A 24 -20.99 11.41 -14.65
CA VAL A 24 -20.45 11.18 -16.01
C VAL A 24 -19.56 9.93 -16.03
N PHE A 25 -18.75 9.75 -15.02
CA PHE A 25 -17.91 8.55 -14.91
C PHE A 25 -18.75 7.28 -14.68
N TYR A 26 -19.72 7.30 -13.77
CA TYR A 26 -20.59 6.13 -13.53
C TYR A 26 -21.43 5.76 -14.76
N GLU A 27 -21.90 6.72 -15.53
CA GLU A 27 -22.58 6.48 -16.80
C GLU A 27 -21.65 5.82 -17.82
N LYS A 28 -20.42 6.35 -17.96
CA LYS A 28 -19.37 5.77 -18.83
C LYS A 28 -19.07 4.32 -18.46
N MET A 29 -19.00 4.01 -17.16
CA MET A 29 -18.78 2.67 -16.64
C MET A 29 -20.04 1.78 -16.63
N LYS A 30 -21.21 2.33 -16.92
CA LYS A 30 -22.52 1.65 -16.87
C LYS A 30 -22.79 1.04 -15.48
N VAL A 31 -22.49 1.78 -14.43
CA VAL A 31 -22.72 1.38 -13.04
C VAL A 31 -23.59 2.42 -12.32
N PRO A 32 -24.39 2.05 -11.32
CA PRO A 32 -25.11 3.02 -10.50
C PRO A 32 -24.14 3.80 -9.60
N ALA A 33 -24.58 4.95 -9.13
CA ALA A 33 -23.84 5.71 -8.14
C ALA A 33 -23.74 4.93 -6.81
N PRO A 34 -22.56 4.97 -6.13
CA PRO A 34 -22.29 4.17 -4.94
C PRO A 34 -23.18 4.55 -3.76
N THR A 35 -23.37 3.59 -2.84
CA THR A 35 -24.09 3.78 -1.57
C THR A 35 -23.17 3.93 -0.37
N PHE A 36 -21.88 3.66 -0.53
CA PHE A 36 -20.83 3.82 0.49
C PHE A 36 -20.01 5.08 0.21
N CYS A 37 -19.59 5.80 1.26
CA CYS A 37 -18.65 6.92 1.11
C CYS A 37 -17.26 6.44 0.67
N PRO A 38 -16.41 7.33 0.10
CA PRO A 38 -15.08 6.95 -0.40
C PRO A 38 -14.20 6.23 0.63
N GLU A 39 -14.20 6.68 1.89
CA GLU A 39 -13.44 6.05 2.98
C GLU A 39 -13.91 4.61 3.25
N CYS A 40 -15.22 4.36 3.26
CA CYS A 40 -15.77 3.02 3.45
C CYS A 40 -15.54 2.10 2.24
N ARG A 41 -15.56 2.64 1.01
CA ARG A 41 -15.21 1.89 -0.21
C ARG A 41 -13.72 1.49 -0.17
N LEU A 42 -12.83 2.41 0.20
CA LEU A 42 -11.41 2.12 0.35
C LEU A 42 -11.16 1.03 1.42
N GLN A 43 -11.74 1.17 2.62
CA GLN A 43 -11.62 0.18 3.68
C GLN A 43 -12.12 -1.21 3.24
N ARG A 44 -13.25 -1.26 2.52
CA ARG A 44 -13.83 -2.50 1.99
C ARG A 44 -12.87 -3.16 0.98
N ARG A 45 -12.34 -2.43 0.00
CA ARG A 45 -11.38 -2.97 -0.97
C ARG A 45 -10.12 -3.50 -0.30
N LEU A 46 -9.52 -2.72 0.59
CA LEU A 46 -8.29 -3.13 1.31
C LEU A 46 -8.48 -4.39 2.18
N SER A 47 -9.71 -4.73 2.58
CA SER A 47 -9.99 -5.96 3.33
C SER A 47 -9.92 -7.24 2.49
N PHE A 48 -9.69 -7.14 1.18
CA PHE A 48 -9.45 -8.28 0.29
C PHE A 48 -7.97 -8.49 -0.03
N ARG A 49 -7.08 -7.79 0.66
CA ARG A 49 -5.65 -7.83 0.36
C ARG A 49 -4.82 -8.13 1.60
N ASN A 50 -4.23 -9.33 1.64
CA ASN A 50 -3.17 -9.66 2.59
C ASN A 50 -1.82 -9.43 1.92
N GLU A 51 -0.99 -8.57 2.48
CA GLU A 51 0.33 -8.24 1.94
C GLU A 51 1.46 -8.94 2.69
N ARG A 52 1.32 -9.18 3.99
CA ARG A 52 2.44 -9.52 4.87
C ARG A 52 2.21 -10.69 5.81
N MET A 53 0.97 -11.08 6.05
CA MET A 53 0.69 -12.19 6.96
C MET A 53 0.95 -13.51 6.23
N LEU A 54 1.99 -14.23 6.66
CA LEU A 54 2.50 -15.42 6.01
C LEU A 54 2.33 -16.65 6.89
N TYR A 55 1.95 -17.75 6.27
CA TYR A 55 1.67 -19.04 6.91
C TYR A 55 2.40 -20.17 6.21
N LYS A 56 2.74 -21.23 6.96
CA LYS A 56 3.15 -22.51 6.36
C LYS A 56 1.90 -23.29 6.00
N ARG A 57 1.84 -23.78 4.76
CA ARG A 57 0.73 -24.59 4.27
C ARG A 57 1.22 -25.60 3.23
N ALA A 58 0.63 -26.78 3.19
CA ALA A 58 0.88 -27.74 2.12
C ALA A 58 0.14 -27.33 0.85
N CYS A 59 0.78 -27.48 -0.30
CA CYS A 59 0.13 -27.30 -1.61
C CYS A 59 -0.90 -28.39 -1.82
N ASP A 60 -2.15 -28.00 -2.08
CA ASP A 60 -3.26 -28.96 -2.25
C ASP A 60 -3.16 -29.80 -3.54
N LEU A 61 -2.23 -29.49 -4.47
CA LEU A 61 -1.99 -30.27 -5.68
C LEU A 61 -0.82 -31.26 -5.56
N CYS A 62 0.32 -30.82 -4.98
CA CYS A 62 1.54 -31.67 -4.94
C CYS A 62 1.99 -32.06 -3.52
N GLY A 63 1.36 -31.54 -2.47
CA GLY A 63 1.68 -31.84 -1.07
C GLY A 63 2.93 -31.13 -0.52
N LYS A 64 3.68 -30.37 -1.34
CA LYS A 64 4.88 -29.67 -0.89
C LYS A 64 4.51 -28.58 0.14
N GLU A 65 5.21 -28.55 1.28
CA GLU A 65 5.10 -27.44 2.21
C GLU A 65 5.66 -26.15 1.60
N VAL A 66 4.89 -25.08 1.65
CA VAL A 66 5.26 -23.77 1.12
C VAL A 66 4.78 -22.65 2.04
N ILE A 67 5.34 -21.47 1.86
CA ILE A 67 4.82 -20.25 2.48
C ILE A 67 3.67 -19.72 1.64
N SER A 68 2.61 -19.27 2.31
CA SER A 68 1.38 -18.78 1.69
C SER A 68 0.82 -17.58 2.44
N ILE A 69 0.09 -16.71 1.74
CA ILE A 69 -0.74 -15.68 2.37
C ILE A 69 -2.06 -16.24 2.91
N TYR A 70 -2.42 -17.46 2.56
CA TYR A 70 -3.65 -18.09 3.02
C TYR A 70 -3.38 -18.95 4.25
N HIS A 71 -4.07 -18.64 5.34
CA HIS A 71 -4.02 -19.43 6.57
C HIS A 71 -4.45 -20.89 6.31
N PRO A 72 -3.90 -21.92 7.00
CA PRO A 72 -4.29 -23.30 6.81
C PRO A 72 -5.80 -23.58 6.90
N GLU A 73 -6.51 -22.88 7.76
CA GLU A 73 -7.97 -22.98 7.92
C GLU A 73 -8.78 -22.24 6.85
N THR A 74 -8.14 -21.45 5.99
CA THR A 74 -8.87 -20.75 4.91
C THR A 74 -9.47 -21.77 3.94
N ARG A 75 -10.78 -21.69 3.76
CA ARG A 75 -11.55 -22.64 2.93
C ARG A 75 -11.43 -22.32 1.44
N CYS A 76 -10.22 -22.40 0.91
CA CYS A 76 -9.94 -22.41 -0.53
C CYS A 76 -8.79 -23.37 -0.81
N ALA A 77 -8.75 -23.97 -1.98
CA ALA A 77 -7.57 -24.70 -2.43
C ALA A 77 -6.42 -23.71 -2.67
N MET A 78 -5.20 -24.12 -2.32
CA MET A 78 -4.00 -23.31 -2.50
C MET A 78 -2.92 -24.13 -3.19
N TYR A 79 -2.37 -23.60 -4.28
CA TYR A 79 -1.31 -24.24 -5.04
C TYR A 79 0.00 -23.45 -4.88
N CYS A 80 1.11 -24.19 -4.78
CA CYS A 80 2.42 -23.57 -4.90
C CYS A 80 2.59 -23.00 -6.32
N ARG A 81 3.53 -22.07 -6.48
CA ARG A 81 3.76 -21.38 -7.75
C ARG A 81 3.96 -22.35 -8.93
N ASP A 82 4.77 -23.42 -8.75
CA ASP A 82 5.05 -24.39 -9.81
C ASP A 82 3.78 -25.14 -10.25
N CYS A 83 2.92 -25.48 -9.29
CA CYS A 83 1.63 -26.11 -9.57
C CYS A 83 0.63 -25.15 -10.19
N TRP A 84 0.59 -23.90 -9.70
CA TRP A 84 -0.30 -22.86 -10.19
C TRP A 84 -0.09 -22.57 -11.68
N TRP A 85 1.16 -22.45 -12.12
CA TRP A 85 1.52 -22.15 -13.51
C TRP A 85 1.69 -23.39 -14.38
N SER A 86 1.34 -24.59 -13.89
CA SER A 86 1.40 -25.84 -14.64
C SER A 86 0.08 -26.15 -15.37
N ASP A 87 0.16 -27.00 -16.37
CA ASP A 87 -1.02 -27.52 -17.10
C ASP A 87 -1.80 -28.61 -16.33
N LYS A 88 -1.53 -28.81 -15.03
CA LYS A 88 -2.16 -29.88 -14.22
C LYS A 88 -3.55 -29.54 -13.73
N TRP A 89 -4.01 -28.33 -13.96
CA TRP A 89 -5.35 -27.88 -13.58
C TRP A 89 -5.86 -26.83 -14.57
N ASP A 90 -7.18 -26.69 -14.65
CA ASP A 90 -7.85 -25.71 -15.51
C ASP A 90 -8.92 -24.98 -14.69
N PRO A 91 -8.90 -23.65 -14.59
CA PRO A 91 -9.93 -22.88 -13.89
C PRO A 91 -11.34 -23.10 -14.48
N LEU A 92 -11.46 -23.43 -15.76
CA LEU A 92 -12.75 -23.71 -16.40
C LEU A 92 -13.39 -25.00 -15.88
N ALA A 93 -12.62 -25.97 -15.36
CA ALA A 93 -13.15 -27.18 -14.74
C ALA A 93 -14.01 -26.91 -13.49
N TYR A 94 -13.89 -25.72 -12.89
CA TYR A 94 -14.70 -25.29 -11.75
C TYR A 94 -15.95 -24.52 -12.16
N GLY A 95 -16.11 -24.26 -13.46
CA GLY A 95 -17.20 -23.48 -14.02
C GLY A 95 -18.59 -23.97 -13.62
N GLN A 96 -19.53 -23.06 -13.53
CA GLN A 96 -20.93 -23.35 -13.21
C GLN A 96 -21.88 -22.44 -14.00
N ASP A 97 -23.08 -22.97 -14.26
CA ASP A 97 -24.16 -22.17 -14.83
C ASP A 97 -24.64 -21.12 -13.83
N TYR A 98 -25.06 -19.97 -14.35
CA TYR A 98 -25.70 -18.96 -13.55
C TYR A 98 -27.13 -19.37 -13.18
N ASN A 99 -27.46 -19.31 -11.90
CA ASN A 99 -28.78 -19.63 -11.40
C ASN A 99 -29.53 -18.34 -11.02
N PHE A 100 -30.60 -18.02 -11.75
CA PHE A 100 -31.44 -16.85 -11.50
C PHE A 100 -32.34 -16.93 -10.25
N GLU A 101 -32.36 -18.08 -9.55
CA GLU A 101 -33.07 -18.23 -8.28
C GLU A 101 -32.18 -17.88 -7.05
N ARG A 102 -30.90 -17.58 -7.26
CA ARG A 102 -29.94 -17.30 -6.20
C ARG A 102 -29.21 -15.97 -6.43
N PRO A 103 -28.91 -15.19 -5.38
CA PRO A 103 -28.08 -14.01 -5.49
C PRO A 103 -26.71 -14.30 -6.11
N PHE A 104 -26.16 -13.34 -6.86
CA PHE A 104 -24.86 -13.48 -7.53
C PHE A 104 -23.72 -13.75 -6.55
N PHE A 105 -23.62 -12.97 -5.47
CA PHE A 105 -22.51 -13.13 -4.52
C PHE A 105 -22.56 -14.47 -3.74
N GLU A 106 -23.70 -15.10 -3.60
CA GLU A 106 -23.79 -16.46 -3.06
C GLU A 106 -23.15 -17.46 -4.03
N GLN A 107 -23.44 -17.35 -5.31
CA GLN A 107 -22.87 -18.21 -6.36
C GLN A 107 -21.37 -17.98 -6.51
N TYR A 108 -20.95 -16.72 -6.51
CA TYR A 108 -19.53 -16.34 -6.54
C TYR A 108 -18.76 -16.91 -5.33
N GLN A 109 -19.30 -16.78 -4.12
CA GLN A 109 -18.66 -17.33 -2.92
C GLN A 109 -18.51 -18.85 -2.97
N LYS A 110 -19.50 -19.56 -3.54
CA LYS A 110 -19.41 -21.01 -3.75
C LYS A 110 -18.27 -21.34 -4.72
N LEU A 111 -18.13 -20.60 -5.81
CA LEU A 111 -17.04 -20.73 -6.77
C LEU A 111 -15.69 -20.42 -6.11
N SER A 112 -15.59 -19.32 -5.38
CA SER A 112 -14.38 -18.83 -4.71
C SER A 112 -13.78 -19.86 -3.73
N LYS A 113 -14.61 -20.66 -3.07
CA LYS A 113 -14.15 -21.75 -2.17
C LYS A 113 -13.58 -22.96 -2.90
N ARG A 114 -13.83 -23.11 -4.19
CA ARG A 114 -13.44 -24.27 -4.99
C ARG A 114 -12.23 -24.00 -5.88
N VAL A 115 -12.17 -22.81 -6.46
CA VAL A 115 -11.07 -22.44 -7.37
C VAL A 115 -9.78 -22.26 -6.57
N PRO A 116 -8.67 -22.90 -6.96
CA PRO A 116 -7.38 -22.74 -6.29
C PRO A 116 -6.81 -21.32 -6.38
N ARG A 117 -5.97 -20.94 -5.43
CA ARG A 117 -5.22 -19.66 -5.40
C ARG A 117 -3.73 -19.91 -5.37
N GLU A 118 -2.94 -19.01 -5.96
CA GLU A 118 -1.48 -19.03 -5.87
C GLU A 118 -1.02 -18.73 -4.44
N SER A 119 -0.08 -19.49 -3.91
CA SER A 119 0.42 -19.37 -2.53
C SER A 119 1.01 -18.00 -2.21
N LEU A 120 1.89 -17.52 -3.08
CA LEU A 120 2.56 -16.22 -3.05
C LEU A 120 2.76 -15.72 -4.47
N MET A 121 2.65 -14.43 -4.64
CA MET A 121 2.99 -13.75 -5.86
C MET A 121 4.43 -13.26 -5.82
N ASN A 122 5.31 -13.97 -6.47
CA ASN A 122 6.72 -13.61 -6.59
C ASN A 122 7.23 -14.05 -7.96
N ALA A 123 7.30 -13.12 -8.92
CA ALA A 123 7.66 -13.40 -10.30
C ALA A 123 9.15 -13.15 -10.55
N ASN A 124 9.82 -14.04 -11.31
CA ASN A 124 11.19 -13.86 -11.82
C ASN A 124 12.25 -13.49 -10.76
N SER A 125 12.00 -13.79 -9.49
CA SER A 125 12.93 -13.45 -8.41
C SER A 125 13.87 -14.62 -8.11
N ILE A 126 15.11 -14.31 -7.71
CA ILE A 126 16.17 -15.30 -7.43
C ILE A 126 16.60 -15.18 -5.98
N ASN A 127 16.67 -16.29 -5.24
CA ASN A 127 17.03 -16.35 -3.82
C ASN A 127 16.21 -15.36 -2.97
N CYS A 128 14.89 -15.34 -3.15
CA CYS A 128 14.00 -14.44 -2.45
C CYS A 128 12.99 -15.22 -1.61
N ASP A 129 13.22 -15.26 -0.29
CA ASP A 129 12.35 -15.95 0.66
C ASP A 129 11.37 -14.98 1.33
N TYR A 130 10.15 -15.47 1.60
CA TYR A 130 9.09 -14.71 2.27
C TYR A 130 8.75 -13.38 1.57
N THR A 131 8.79 -13.39 0.23
CA THR A 131 8.47 -12.23 -0.60
C THR A 131 7.09 -12.39 -1.24
N HIS A 132 6.30 -11.31 -1.24
CA HIS A 132 4.96 -11.32 -1.81
C HIS A 132 4.65 -10.01 -2.53
N LEU A 133 3.80 -10.08 -3.58
CA LEU A 133 3.55 -8.97 -4.50
C LEU A 133 4.86 -8.40 -5.05
N ALA A 134 5.74 -9.30 -5.45
CA ALA A 134 7.12 -9.00 -5.78
C ALA A 134 7.51 -9.53 -7.17
N ALA A 135 8.43 -8.83 -7.84
CA ALA A 135 8.94 -9.26 -9.13
C ALA A 135 10.40 -8.82 -9.35
N ASP A 136 11.16 -9.65 -10.10
CA ASP A 136 12.50 -9.29 -10.58
C ASP A 136 13.48 -8.87 -9.46
N ASN A 137 13.36 -9.48 -8.27
CA ASN A 137 14.24 -9.24 -7.14
C ASN A 137 15.32 -10.31 -7.03
N LYS A 138 16.45 -9.97 -6.39
CA LYS A 138 17.55 -10.89 -6.19
C LYS A 138 18.09 -10.80 -4.76
N ASP A 139 18.29 -11.97 -4.12
CA ASP A 139 18.86 -12.09 -2.77
C ASP A 139 18.11 -11.25 -1.72
N CYS A 140 16.77 -11.26 -1.75
CA CYS A 140 15.91 -10.47 -0.87
C CYS A 140 15.14 -11.35 0.14
N TYR A 141 14.86 -10.80 1.32
CA TYR A 141 14.19 -11.52 2.40
C TYR A 141 13.13 -10.66 3.07
N LEU A 142 11.91 -11.19 3.27
CA LEU A 142 10.77 -10.44 3.83
C LEU A 142 10.55 -9.09 3.11
N LEU A 143 10.43 -9.17 1.78
CA LEU A 143 10.24 -8.01 0.91
C LEU A 143 8.84 -8.05 0.28
N PHE A 144 8.08 -6.96 0.42
CA PHE A 144 6.68 -6.88 0.02
C PHE A 144 6.43 -5.70 -0.91
N GLU A 145 5.50 -5.84 -1.88
CA GLU A 145 5.12 -4.80 -2.84
C GLU A 145 6.34 -4.19 -3.58
N SER A 146 7.25 -5.02 -4.06
CA SER A 146 8.57 -4.54 -4.43
C SER A 146 9.10 -5.20 -5.70
N SER A 147 9.83 -4.43 -6.52
CA SER A 147 10.39 -4.95 -7.76
C SER A 147 11.76 -4.39 -8.10
N ASN A 148 12.56 -5.20 -8.84
CA ASN A 148 13.90 -4.83 -9.32
C ASN A 148 14.87 -4.43 -8.20
N ASN A 149 14.89 -5.16 -7.09
CA ASN A 149 15.78 -4.89 -5.98
C ASN A 149 16.83 -5.98 -5.81
N GLU A 150 17.96 -5.65 -5.21
CA GLU A 150 19.05 -6.58 -4.88
C GLU A 150 19.44 -6.43 -3.42
N ARG A 151 19.49 -7.53 -2.66
CA ARG A 151 19.84 -7.56 -1.22
C ARG A 151 19.07 -6.57 -0.36
N CYS A 152 17.74 -6.45 -0.62
CA CYS A 152 16.86 -5.64 0.21
C CYS A 152 16.04 -6.53 1.14
N ASN A 153 16.08 -6.24 2.45
CA ASN A 153 15.49 -7.09 3.47
C ASN A 153 14.52 -6.31 4.38
N HIS A 154 13.49 -7.00 4.90
CA HIS A 154 12.49 -6.46 5.85
C HIS A 154 11.84 -5.16 5.41
N SER A 155 11.66 -4.99 4.11
CA SER A 155 11.26 -3.73 3.49
C SER A 155 9.92 -3.85 2.77
N TYR A 156 9.31 -2.69 2.53
CA TYR A 156 8.00 -2.58 1.92
C TYR A 156 8.02 -1.47 0.86
N TRP A 157 7.49 -1.78 -0.33
CA TRP A 157 7.36 -0.80 -1.39
C TRP A 157 8.70 -0.26 -1.91
N MET A 158 9.57 -1.18 -2.29
CA MET A 158 10.91 -0.89 -2.78
C MET A 158 10.99 -1.06 -4.30
N GLN A 159 11.67 -0.15 -4.98
CA GLN A 159 11.96 -0.28 -6.39
C GLN A 159 13.40 0.12 -6.72
N LEU A 160 14.04 -0.62 -7.65
CA LEU A 160 15.36 -0.30 -8.18
C LEU A 160 16.41 -0.02 -7.10
N SER A 161 16.27 -0.65 -5.93
CA SER A 161 17.11 -0.36 -4.76
C SER A 161 18.02 -1.52 -4.40
N LYS A 162 19.11 -1.20 -3.69
CA LYS A 162 20.15 -2.18 -3.39
C LYS A 162 20.67 -2.02 -1.97
N ASP A 163 21.00 -3.16 -1.33
CA ASP A 163 21.59 -3.17 0.01
C ASP A 163 20.79 -2.30 1.01
N CYS A 164 19.46 -2.45 1.06
CA CYS A 164 18.61 -1.69 1.95
C CYS A 164 17.94 -2.58 2.99
N LEU A 165 17.78 -2.07 4.20
CA LEU A 165 17.19 -2.80 5.32
C LEU A 165 16.16 -1.93 6.05
N ASP A 166 15.00 -2.50 6.41
CA ASP A 166 13.95 -1.80 7.15
C ASP A 166 13.50 -0.48 6.50
N CYS A 167 13.32 -0.50 5.19
CA CYS A 167 12.92 0.66 4.41
C CYS A 167 11.46 0.56 3.93
N THR A 168 10.84 1.72 3.70
CA THR A 168 9.45 1.81 3.22
C THR A 168 9.32 2.96 2.21
N PHE A 169 8.74 2.70 1.03
CA PHE A 169 8.59 3.65 -0.09
C PHE A 169 9.92 4.21 -0.60
N VAL A 170 10.90 3.34 -0.85
CA VAL A 170 12.22 3.75 -1.31
C VAL A 170 12.47 3.33 -2.76
N ASN A 171 12.95 4.25 -3.56
CA ASN A 171 13.19 4.05 -4.98
C ASN A 171 14.62 4.46 -5.37
N ASN A 172 15.27 3.66 -6.22
CA ASN A 172 16.61 3.90 -6.77
C ASN A 172 17.63 4.37 -5.72
N SER A 173 17.71 3.64 -4.61
CA SER A 173 18.55 4.02 -3.47
C SER A 173 19.40 2.84 -2.99
N GLU A 174 20.52 3.14 -2.35
CA GLU A 174 21.48 2.14 -1.90
C GLU A 174 21.94 2.40 -0.46
N LEU A 175 22.20 1.32 0.30
CA LEU A 175 22.70 1.36 1.68
C LEU A 175 21.83 2.18 2.63
N CYS A 176 20.50 2.06 2.51
CA CYS A 176 19.55 2.77 3.37
C CYS A 176 19.05 1.89 4.52
N TYR A 177 18.93 2.49 5.71
CA TYR A 177 18.45 1.84 6.92
C TYR A 177 17.40 2.67 7.66
N GLU A 178 16.26 2.08 8.00
CA GLU A 178 15.12 2.78 8.63
C GLU A 178 14.75 4.08 7.89
N VAL A 179 14.60 3.99 6.57
CA VAL A 179 14.23 5.13 5.72
C VAL A 179 12.78 5.02 5.28
N PHE A 180 12.05 6.13 5.41
CA PHE A 180 10.67 6.26 4.98
C PHE A 180 10.54 7.32 3.89
N VAL A 181 10.13 6.94 2.69
CA VAL A 181 10.04 7.78 1.48
C VAL A 181 11.39 8.38 1.07
N ALA A 182 12.06 7.74 0.12
CA ALA A 182 13.30 8.29 -0.44
C ALA A 182 13.47 7.97 -1.93
N TRP A 183 14.12 8.88 -2.66
CA TRP A 183 14.47 8.73 -4.06
C TRP A 183 15.93 9.10 -4.32
N ASN A 184 16.64 8.26 -5.08
CA ASN A 184 18.01 8.51 -5.51
C ASN A 184 18.97 8.81 -4.34
N CYS A 185 18.81 8.09 -3.23
CA CYS A 185 19.60 8.33 -2.03
C CYS A 185 20.68 7.26 -1.83
N TYR A 186 21.76 7.64 -1.20
CA TYR A 186 22.87 6.73 -0.86
C TYR A 186 23.27 6.86 0.60
N LYS A 187 23.30 5.74 1.33
CA LYS A 187 23.77 5.63 2.70
C LYS A 187 23.07 6.60 3.67
N LEU A 188 21.73 6.51 3.68
CA LEU A 188 20.89 7.22 4.64
C LEU A 188 20.46 6.29 5.78
N SER A 189 20.41 6.83 6.99
CA SER A 189 19.86 6.13 8.15
C SER A 189 18.86 7.01 8.90
N PHE A 190 17.76 6.41 9.40
CA PHE A 190 16.75 7.07 10.23
C PHE A 190 16.15 8.35 9.61
N SER A 191 15.92 8.32 8.31
CA SER A 191 15.57 9.51 7.52
C SER A 191 14.23 9.35 6.82
N LYS A 192 13.55 10.47 6.54
CA LYS A 192 12.27 10.45 5.82
C LYS A 192 12.14 11.57 4.79
N GLU A 193 11.38 11.30 3.72
CA GLU A 193 11.02 12.29 2.71
C GLU A 193 12.24 12.94 2.04
N CYS A 194 13.33 12.15 1.84
CA CYS A 194 14.59 12.62 1.28
C CYS A 194 14.72 12.32 -0.22
N ARG A 195 15.43 13.20 -0.92
CA ARG A 195 15.70 13.04 -2.35
C ARG A 195 17.13 13.45 -2.67
N GLU A 196 17.82 12.62 -3.46
CA GLU A 196 19.19 12.91 -3.92
C GLU A 196 20.18 13.22 -2.78
N CYS A 197 19.97 12.62 -1.60
CA CYS A 197 20.81 12.81 -0.43
C CYS A 197 21.83 11.69 -0.26
N THR A 198 23.01 12.03 0.26
CA THR A 198 24.09 11.08 0.47
C THR A 198 24.72 11.22 1.86
N GLU A 199 25.05 10.05 2.48
CA GLU A 199 25.74 9.99 3.78
C GLU A 199 25.09 10.82 4.89
N GLY A 200 23.79 10.58 5.13
CA GLY A 200 22.99 11.34 6.09
C GLY A 200 22.36 10.51 7.20
N TYR A 201 22.19 11.13 8.34
CA TYR A 201 21.51 10.55 9.51
C TYR A 201 20.42 11.50 10.01
N PHE A 202 19.24 10.98 10.28
CA PHE A 202 18.11 11.79 10.81
C PHE A 202 17.78 12.99 9.93
N LEU A 203 17.58 12.76 8.64
CA LEU A 203 17.16 13.80 7.70
C LEU A 203 15.64 13.73 7.47
N GLN A 204 15.02 14.91 7.37
CA GLN A 204 13.61 15.04 7.00
C GLN A 204 13.44 16.11 5.94
N ASP A 205 12.75 15.77 4.84
CA ASP A 205 12.48 16.65 3.70
C ASP A 205 13.74 17.41 3.21
N CYS A 206 14.86 16.68 3.08
CA CYS A 206 16.10 17.19 2.55
C CYS A 206 16.28 16.79 1.09
N VAL A 207 16.80 17.70 0.25
CA VAL A 207 17.05 17.45 -1.17
C VAL A 207 18.47 17.86 -1.54
N GLY A 208 19.21 16.96 -2.23
CA GLY A 208 20.57 17.23 -2.70
C GLY A 208 21.60 17.45 -1.58
N CYS A 209 21.32 16.96 -0.38
CA CYS A 209 22.20 17.18 0.78
C CYS A 209 23.21 16.04 0.95
N SER A 210 24.40 16.37 1.43
CA SER A 210 25.44 15.37 1.71
C SER A 210 26.11 15.63 3.06
N ASN A 211 26.48 14.51 3.76
CA ASN A 211 27.15 14.62 5.04
C ASN A 211 26.39 15.56 6.01
N CYS A 212 25.14 15.23 6.30
CA CYS A 212 24.30 16.02 7.19
C CYS A 212 23.73 15.15 8.31
N TYR A 213 23.48 15.73 9.49
CA TYR A 213 22.93 15.08 10.66
C TYR A 213 21.82 15.91 11.30
N GLY A 214 20.67 15.28 11.60
CA GLY A 214 19.59 15.94 12.32
C GLY A 214 18.94 17.10 11.56
N CYS A 215 19.01 17.13 10.23
CA CYS A 215 18.59 18.26 9.42
C CYS A 215 17.18 18.10 8.84
N VAL A 216 16.47 19.23 8.76
CA VAL A 216 15.10 19.31 8.23
C VAL A 216 15.02 20.42 7.19
N ASN A 217 14.34 20.15 6.05
CA ASN A 217 14.04 21.14 5.01
C ASN A 217 15.26 21.73 4.28
N LEU A 218 16.42 21.10 4.31
CA LEU A 218 17.60 21.62 3.65
C LEU A 218 17.64 21.28 2.15
N ARG A 219 18.18 22.19 1.36
CA ARG A 219 18.38 22.06 -0.08
C ARG A 219 19.84 22.28 -0.45
N ASN A 220 20.47 21.27 -1.08
CA ASN A 220 21.85 21.36 -1.59
C ASN A 220 22.88 21.80 -0.55
N LYS A 221 22.79 21.29 0.68
CA LYS A 221 23.69 21.61 1.78
C LYS A 221 24.64 20.44 2.09
N GLN A 222 25.82 20.80 2.63
CA GLN A 222 26.83 19.84 3.05
C GLN A 222 27.38 20.23 4.44
N TYR A 223 27.74 19.22 5.24
CA TYR A 223 28.28 19.38 6.59
C TYR A 223 27.39 20.24 7.51
N HIS A 224 26.10 19.93 7.56
CA HIS A 224 25.17 20.60 8.48
C HIS A 224 24.74 19.67 9.62
N VAL A 225 24.62 20.24 10.81
CA VAL A 225 24.13 19.58 12.02
C VAL A 225 22.98 20.41 12.60
N PHE A 226 21.78 19.83 12.74
CA PHE A 226 20.56 20.53 13.16
C PHE A 226 20.38 21.89 12.44
N ASN A 227 20.46 21.84 11.12
CA ASN A 227 20.38 22.98 10.18
C ASN A 227 21.50 24.05 10.31
N LYS A 228 22.54 23.83 11.10
CA LYS A 228 23.65 24.75 11.26
C LYS A 228 24.86 24.27 10.46
N PRO A 229 25.59 25.15 9.75
CA PRO A 229 26.80 24.77 9.02
C PRO A 229 27.95 24.48 9.98
N TYR A 230 28.74 23.46 9.64
CA TYR A 230 29.96 23.05 10.33
C TYR A 230 31.14 23.08 9.35
N SER A 231 32.37 23.19 9.86
CA SER A 231 33.53 22.84 9.06
C SER A 231 33.53 21.34 8.77
N LYS A 232 34.22 20.90 7.72
CA LYS A 232 34.35 19.48 7.41
C LYS A 232 34.97 18.73 8.60
N GLU A 233 36.00 19.29 9.21
CA GLU A 233 36.74 18.70 10.33
C GLU A 233 35.84 18.54 11.57
N ASP A 234 35.07 19.58 11.91
CA ASP A 234 34.16 19.54 13.06
C ASP A 234 33.00 18.59 12.82
N TYR A 235 32.46 18.54 11.59
CA TYR A 235 31.43 17.57 11.22
C TYR A 235 31.93 16.13 11.38
N LEU A 236 33.16 15.84 10.90
CA LEU A 236 33.71 14.49 11.00
C LEU A 236 33.91 14.05 12.45
N LYS A 237 34.36 14.95 13.34
CA LYS A 237 34.44 14.66 14.77
C LYS A 237 33.06 14.41 15.37
N PHE A 238 32.11 15.29 15.08
CA PHE A 238 30.72 15.16 15.57
C PHE A 238 30.08 13.84 15.14
N ILE A 239 30.20 13.44 13.86
CA ILE A 239 29.56 12.24 13.36
C ILE A 239 30.17 10.96 13.94
N GLU A 240 31.49 10.93 14.21
CA GLU A 240 32.13 9.80 14.88
C GLU A 240 31.62 9.64 16.31
N GLU A 241 31.46 10.74 17.07
CA GLU A 241 30.85 10.69 18.41
C GLU A 241 29.41 10.13 18.35
N LYS A 242 28.61 10.57 17.36
CA LYS A 242 27.22 10.07 17.20
C LYS A 242 27.19 8.60 16.79
N LYS A 243 28.09 8.13 15.92
CA LYS A 243 28.22 6.72 15.57
C LYS A 243 28.58 5.85 16.79
N GLU A 244 29.47 6.32 17.65
CA GLU A 244 29.79 5.61 18.92
C GLU A 244 28.57 5.58 19.86
N GLN A 245 27.76 6.64 19.90
CA GLN A 245 26.50 6.62 20.65
C GLN A 245 25.50 5.60 20.08
N ILE A 246 25.39 5.48 18.75
CA ILE A 246 24.57 4.44 18.09
C ILE A 246 25.08 3.04 18.48
N LYS A 247 26.39 2.79 18.36
CA LYS A 247 27.02 1.51 18.74
C LYS A 247 26.86 1.17 20.23
N SER A 248 26.77 2.17 21.09
CA SER A 248 26.55 1.98 22.54
C SER A 248 25.07 1.82 22.94
N GLY A 249 24.14 1.77 21.98
CA GLY A 249 22.71 1.54 22.24
C GLY A 249 21.88 2.79 22.54
N LYS A 250 22.42 4.00 22.36
CA LYS A 250 21.71 5.27 22.63
C LYS A 250 20.83 5.74 21.45
N ILE A 251 20.44 4.85 20.57
CA ILE A 251 19.71 5.22 19.35
C ILE A 251 18.35 5.86 19.66
N GLU A 252 17.64 5.39 20.68
CA GLU A 252 16.34 5.95 21.03
C GLU A 252 16.43 7.37 21.58
N ASP A 253 17.50 7.70 22.31
CA ASP A 253 17.76 9.07 22.74
C ASP A 253 18.00 10.00 21.55
N LEU A 254 18.76 9.53 20.54
CA LEU A 254 19.03 10.29 19.32
C LEU A 254 17.76 10.48 18.46
N LYS A 255 16.92 9.45 18.36
CA LYS A 255 15.61 9.54 17.70
C LYS A 255 14.71 10.58 18.41
N LYS A 256 14.72 10.60 19.74
CA LYS A 256 13.96 11.58 20.54
C LYS A 256 14.49 13.00 20.34
N GLU A 257 15.80 13.21 20.41
CA GLU A 257 16.46 14.51 20.14
C GLU A 257 16.04 15.05 18.77
N PHE A 258 16.12 14.22 17.74
CA PHE A 258 15.72 14.61 16.39
C PHE A 258 14.23 14.92 16.28
N LYS A 259 13.37 14.12 16.89
CA LYS A 259 11.92 14.35 16.90
C LYS A 259 11.56 15.69 17.53
N GLU A 260 12.16 16.04 18.67
CA GLU A 260 11.95 17.33 19.34
C GLU A 260 12.42 18.52 18.49
N PHE A 261 13.49 18.35 17.73
CA PHE A 261 13.96 19.35 16.77
C PHE A 261 13.01 19.45 15.57
N SER A 262 12.63 18.34 14.96
CA SER A 262 11.81 18.31 13.74
C SER A 262 10.40 18.88 13.95
N LEU A 263 9.80 18.71 15.13
CA LEU A 263 8.48 19.26 15.45
C LEU A 263 8.45 20.80 15.51
N LYS A 264 9.60 21.45 15.64
CA LYS A 264 9.75 22.92 15.61
C LYS A 264 9.92 23.47 14.20
N GLN A 265 10.09 22.59 13.21
CA GLN A 265 10.29 22.97 11.81
C GLN A 265 8.97 22.96 11.05
N ALA A 266 8.86 23.80 10.03
CA ALA A 266 7.71 23.79 9.14
C ALA A 266 7.64 22.49 8.33
N ASN A 267 6.45 21.92 8.19
CA ASN A 267 6.19 20.83 7.29
C ASN A 267 5.36 21.32 6.11
N LYS A 268 5.61 20.79 4.93
CA LYS A 268 4.81 21.06 3.75
C LYS A 268 3.41 20.46 3.90
N TYR A 269 2.36 21.18 3.50
CA TYR A 269 0.98 20.72 3.62
C TYR A 269 0.69 19.41 2.87
N ALA A 270 1.35 19.21 1.71
CA ALA A 270 1.27 18.01 0.90
C ALA A 270 2.46 17.92 -0.07
N TYR A 271 2.86 16.71 -0.43
CA TYR A 271 3.87 16.46 -1.47
C TYR A 271 3.19 16.36 -2.83
N ILE A 272 2.96 17.51 -3.45
CA ILE A 272 2.32 17.66 -4.77
C ILE A 272 3.31 18.34 -5.71
N GLN A 273 3.64 17.71 -6.85
CA GLN A 273 4.60 18.24 -7.81
C GLN A 273 4.08 18.08 -9.25
N LYS A 274 4.25 19.10 -10.10
CA LYS A 274 3.81 19.08 -11.51
C LYS A 274 2.37 18.59 -11.66
N ALA A 275 1.48 19.06 -10.80
CA ALA A 275 0.09 18.63 -10.76
C ALA A 275 -0.85 19.78 -11.15
N VAL A 276 -1.89 19.48 -11.92
CA VAL A 276 -2.92 20.41 -12.36
C VAL A 276 -4.28 19.92 -11.87
N ASN A 277 -5.06 20.79 -11.20
CA ASN A 277 -6.37 20.44 -10.66
C ASN A 277 -6.36 19.13 -9.85
N SER A 278 -5.39 18.97 -8.96
CA SER A 278 -5.19 17.71 -8.25
C SER A 278 -5.05 17.93 -6.74
N THR A 279 -5.66 17.05 -5.96
CA THR A 279 -5.59 17.01 -4.50
C THR A 279 -5.14 15.64 -4.02
N GLY A 280 -4.49 15.58 -2.85
CA GLY A 280 -3.97 14.33 -2.29
C GLY A 280 -2.63 14.52 -1.60
N ASN A 281 -1.85 13.44 -1.55
CA ASN A 281 -0.49 13.50 -1.02
C ASN A 281 0.43 12.50 -1.75
N TYR A 282 1.71 12.85 -1.92
CA TYR A 282 2.68 12.10 -2.73
C TYR A 282 2.20 11.89 -4.17
N ILE A 283 1.80 12.99 -4.83
CA ILE A 283 1.39 12.97 -6.24
C ILE A 283 2.35 13.77 -7.11
N LEU A 284 2.69 13.19 -8.26
CA LEU A 284 3.66 13.75 -9.20
C LEU A 284 3.16 13.60 -10.63
N ASN A 285 3.23 14.70 -11.41
CA ASN A 285 2.84 14.74 -12.81
C ASN A 285 1.42 14.22 -13.04
N THR A 286 0.45 14.82 -12.35
CA THR A 286 -0.96 14.42 -12.37
C THR A 286 -1.85 15.53 -12.91
N LYS A 287 -2.96 15.15 -13.54
CA LYS A 287 -3.97 16.08 -14.03
C LYS A 287 -5.37 15.60 -13.67
N ASN A 288 -6.18 16.51 -13.07
CA ASN A 288 -7.54 16.21 -12.62
C ASN A 288 -7.60 14.97 -11.69
N CYS A 289 -6.65 14.87 -10.75
CA CYS A 289 -6.60 13.77 -9.79
C CYS A 289 -7.07 14.26 -8.42
N ILE A 290 -8.23 13.79 -7.95
CA ILE A 290 -8.88 14.28 -6.73
C ILE A 290 -8.83 13.20 -5.63
N GLU A 291 -8.37 13.59 -4.45
CA GLU A 291 -8.15 12.68 -3.31
C GLU A 291 -7.33 11.43 -3.70
N CYS A 292 -6.20 11.69 -4.39
CA CYS A 292 -5.28 10.64 -4.79
C CYS A 292 -4.05 10.60 -3.87
N PHE A 293 -3.62 9.41 -3.50
CA PHE A 293 -2.47 9.19 -2.63
C PHE A 293 -1.46 8.26 -3.31
N HIS A 294 -0.19 8.67 -3.32
CA HIS A 294 0.87 7.96 -4.06
C HIS A 294 0.52 7.76 -5.54
N GLY A 295 0.24 8.87 -6.25
CA GLY A 295 -0.13 8.90 -7.67
C GLY A 295 0.99 9.45 -8.55
N TYR A 296 1.32 8.77 -9.64
CA TYR A 296 2.41 9.17 -10.54
C TYR A 296 1.98 9.04 -11.99
N ASP A 297 2.16 10.12 -12.78
CA ASP A 297 1.83 10.16 -14.20
C ASP A 297 0.37 9.70 -14.47
N ALA A 298 -0.60 10.31 -13.79
CA ALA A 298 -2.00 9.89 -13.85
C ALA A 298 -2.93 11.03 -14.29
N GLU A 299 -4.02 10.71 -14.98
CA GLU A 299 -5.00 11.67 -15.48
C GLU A 299 -6.44 11.22 -15.17
N ASN A 300 -7.30 12.18 -14.75
CA ASN A 300 -8.71 11.96 -14.46
C ASN A 300 -8.94 10.83 -13.44
N CYS A 301 -8.24 10.88 -12.31
CA CYS A 301 -8.33 9.87 -11.26
C CYS A 301 -9.03 10.42 -10.02
N LYS A 302 -9.88 9.62 -9.36
CA LYS A 302 -10.54 10.05 -8.13
C LYS A 302 -10.56 8.94 -7.08
N TYR A 303 -10.28 9.29 -5.82
CA TYR A 303 -10.22 8.34 -4.69
C TYR A 303 -9.24 7.18 -4.93
N GLY A 304 -8.06 7.52 -5.51
CA GLY A 304 -7.01 6.57 -5.87
C GLY A 304 -5.93 6.41 -4.81
N TYR A 305 -5.48 5.19 -4.57
CA TYR A 305 -4.31 4.88 -3.76
C TYR A 305 -3.34 4.01 -4.56
N HIS A 306 -2.07 4.43 -4.70
CA HIS A 306 -1.07 3.82 -5.59
C HIS A 306 -1.53 3.73 -7.06
N VAL A 307 -1.69 4.88 -7.70
CA VAL A 307 -2.06 4.98 -9.11
C VAL A 307 -0.81 5.28 -9.94
N TRP A 308 -0.46 4.39 -10.89
CA TRP A 308 0.84 4.41 -11.54
C TRP A 308 0.80 4.65 -13.04
N ARG A 309 1.79 5.45 -13.50
CA ARG A 309 2.33 5.58 -14.86
C ARG A 309 1.30 5.40 -15.98
N ASN A 310 0.72 6.51 -16.43
CA ASN A 310 -0.29 6.60 -17.50
C ASN A 310 -1.65 5.95 -17.15
N ALA A 311 -1.97 5.78 -15.86
CA ALA A 311 -3.32 5.40 -15.50
C ALA A 311 -4.30 6.54 -15.82
N LYS A 312 -5.43 6.21 -16.45
CA LYS A 312 -6.38 7.20 -16.94
C LYS A 312 -7.83 6.80 -16.67
N ASP A 313 -8.65 7.79 -16.35
CA ASP A 313 -10.08 7.59 -16.09
C ASP A 313 -10.32 6.45 -15.07
N VAL A 314 -9.74 6.57 -13.88
CA VAL A 314 -9.89 5.56 -12.82
C VAL A 314 -10.50 6.15 -11.56
N MET A 315 -11.41 5.42 -10.93
CA MET A 315 -12.07 5.87 -9.71
C MET A 315 -12.19 4.75 -8.69
N ASP A 316 -11.99 5.09 -7.40
CA ASP A 316 -12.07 4.11 -6.32
C ASP A 316 -11.14 2.91 -6.52
N VAL A 317 -9.85 3.16 -6.68
CA VAL A 317 -8.87 2.12 -6.92
C VAL A 317 -7.80 2.07 -5.83
N SER A 318 -7.32 0.86 -5.57
CA SER A 318 -6.20 0.63 -4.67
C SER A 318 -5.15 -0.22 -5.39
N THR A 319 -4.02 0.38 -5.73
CA THR A 319 -2.96 -0.17 -6.59
C THR A 319 -3.45 -0.47 -8.01
N VAL A 320 -3.14 0.44 -8.92
CA VAL A 320 -3.39 0.28 -10.36
C VAL A 320 -2.09 0.44 -11.13
N GLY A 321 -1.79 -0.51 -12.01
CA GLY A 321 -0.57 -0.58 -12.78
C GLY A 321 -0.52 0.36 -13.98
N ARG A 322 0.61 0.27 -14.71
CA ARG A 322 0.91 1.10 -15.87
C ARG A 322 -0.09 0.91 -17.01
N ASP A 323 -0.45 2.02 -17.67
CA ASP A 323 -1.30 2.04 -18.87
C ASP A 323 -2.69 1.38 -18.65
N ALA A 324 -3.23 1.46 -17.44
CA ALA A 324 -4.60 1.02 -17.15
C ALA A 324 -5.58 2.15 -17.41
N GLU A 325 -6.72 1.83 -18.02
CA GLU A 325 -7.76 2.81 -18.35
C GLU A 325 -9.17 2.27 -18.02
N LEU A 326 -10.06 3.14 -17.57
CA LEU A 326 -11.45 2.80 -17.20
C LEU A 326 -11.52 1.72 -16.11
N VAL A 327 -10.94 2.00 -14.94
CA VAL A 327 -10.99 1.08 -13.80
C VAL A 327 -11.85 1.66 -12.68
N TYR A 328 -12.82 0.90 -12.22
CA TYR A 328 -13.73 1.32 -11.16
C TYR A 328 -13.79 0.32 -10.02
N GLU A 329 -13.75 0.86 -8.80
CA GLU A 329 -13.88 0.15 -7.52
C GLU A 329 -13.15 -1.20 -7.50
N SER A 330 -11.84 -1.14 -7.71
CA SER A 330 -10.99 -2.31 -7.91
C SER A 330 -9.70 -2.25 -7.08
N ILE A 331 -9.11 -3.39 -6.80
CA ILE A 331 -7.88 -3.50 -6.02
C ILE A 331 -6.83 -4.37 -6.72
N ASN A 332 -5.60 -3.86 -6.76
CA ASN A 332 -4.43 -4.57 -7.26
C ASN A 332 -4.55 -4.97 -8.74
N ILE A 333 -4.88 -3.98 -9.57
CA ILE A 333 -5.05 -4.16 -11.01
C ILE A 333 -3.69 -4.00 -11.71
N GLY A 334 -3.34 -4.95 -12.54
CA GLY A 334 -2.07 -5.00 -13.28
C GLY A 334 -1.94 -3.97 -14.40
N MET A 335 -0.98 -4.21 -15.29
CA MET A 335 -0.64 -3.29 -16.39
C MET A 335 -1.51 -3.54 -17.63
N LYS A 336 -1.79 -2.45 -18.41
CA LYS A 336 -2.51 -2.51 -19.69
C LYS A 336 -3.89 -3.14 -19.59
N ASN A 337 -4.59 -2.89 -18.51
CA ASN A 337 -5.96 -3.33 -18.31
C ASN A 337 -6.93 -2.25 -18.74
N TYR A 338 -8.04 -2.66 -19.36
CA TYR A 338 -9.06 -1.76 -19.88
C TYR A 338 -10.47 -2.19 -19.45
N ASN A 339 -11.27 -1.25 -18.97
CA ASN A 339 -12.67 -1.44 -18.56
C ASN A 339 -12.85 -2.54 -17.50
N ILE A 340 -12.22 -2.37 -16.35
CA ILE A 340 -12.31 -3.28 -15.22
C ILE A 340 -13.26 -2.71 -14.15
N LYS A 341 -14.24 -3.49 -13.73
CA LYS A 341 -15.19 -3.13 -12.67
C LYS A 341 -15.18 -4.17 -11.57
N PHE A 342 -14.98 -3.70 -10.35
CA PHE A 342 -14.98 -4.58 -9.16
C PHE A 342 -13.95 -5.72 -9.25
N GLY A 343 -12.75 -5.41 -9.77
CA GLY A 343 -11.66 -6.37 -9.94
C GLY A 343 -10.84 -6.57 -8.67
N ILE A 344 -10.37 -7.79 -8.44
CA ILE A 344 -9.45 -8.17 -7.36
C ILE A 344 -8.24 -8.88 -7.96
N GLN A 345 -7.05 -8.25 -7.89
CA GLN A 345 -5.80 -8.86 -8.36
C GLN A 345 -5.82 -9.29 -9.84
N ASP A 346 -6.58 -8.62 -10.69
CA ASP A 346 -6.57 -8.90 -12.12
C ASP A 346 -5.28 -8.41 -12.76
N TRP A 347 -4.61 -9.31 -13.47
CA TRP A 347 -3.25 -9.08 -13.95
C TRP A 347 -3.20 -8.44 -15.34
N ASN A 348 -2.03 -8.50 -15.95
CA ASN A 348 -1.73 -7.73 -17.14
C ASN A 348 -2.56 -8.15 -18.38
N GLY A 349 -3.09 -7.16 -19.10
CA GLY A 349 -3.71 -7.34 -20.41
C GLY A 349 -5.17 -7.82 -20.36
N ASP A 350 -5.86 -7.60 -19.25
CA ASP A 350 -7.28 -7.92 -19.14
C ASP A 350 -8.16 -6.78 -19.68
N ASN A 351 -9.25 -7.15 -20.34
CA ASN A 351 -10.20 -6.21 -20.93
C ASN A 351 -11.65 -6.62 -20.66
N ASP A 352 -12.50 -5.64 -20.34
CA ASP A 352 -13.93 -5.87 -20.13
C ASP A 352 -14.25 -6.92 -19.05
N LEU A 353 -13.63 -6.77 -17.85
CA LEU A 353 -13.85 -7.65 -16.71
C LEU A 353 -14.80 -7.01 -15.70
N THR A 354 -15.75 -7.83 -15.19
CA THR A 354 -16.67 -7.40 -14.14
C THR A 354 -16.76 -8.45 -13.04
N TYR A 355 -16.51 -8.08 -11.78
CA TYR A 355 -16.48 -8.98 -10.60
C TYR A 355 -15.50 -10.15 -10.75
N CYS A 356 -14.33 -9.90 -11.29
CA CYS A 356 -13.31 -10.92 -11.51
C CYS A 356 -12.20 -10.87 -10.44
N GLU A 357 -11.52 -11.99 -10.27
CA GLU A 357 -10.42 -12.16 -9.33
C GLU A 357 -9.26 -12.94 -9.96
N SER A 358 -8.04 -12.39 -9.92
CA SER A 358 -6.79 -13.04 -10.36
C SER A 358 -6.81 -13.53 -11.81
N CYS A 359 -7.53 -12.85 -12.69
CA CYS A 359 -7.54 -13.17 -14.11
C CYS A 359 -6.29 -12.62 -14.82
N VAL A 360 -5.92 -13.21 -15.96
CA VAL A 360 -4.70 -12.86 -16.70
C VAL A 360 -4.93 -12.92 -18.20
N SER A 361 -4.64 -11.82 -18.92
CA SER A 361 -4.69 -11.74 -20.39
C SER A 361 -6.02 -12.27 -20.96
N SER A 362 -7.12 -11.91 -20.34
CA SER A 362 -8.46 -12.40 -20.64
C SER A 362 -9.40 -11.25 -21.01
N SER A 363 -10.49 -11.54 -21.67
CA SER A 363 -11.47 -10.51 -22.04
C SER A 363 -12.91 -10.99 -21.91
N ASN A 364 -13.84 -10.03 -21.71
CA ASN A 364 -15.26 -10.34 -21.59
C ASN A 364 -15.55 -11.42 -20.52
N LEU A 365 -15.15 -11.15 -19.28
CA LEU A 365 -15.38 -12.06 -18.15
C LEU A 365 -16.36 -11.45 -17.14
N PHE A 366 -17.24 -12.27 -16.59
CA PHE A 366 -18.17 -11.89 -15.53
C PHE A 366 -18.14 -12.89 -14.36
N GLY A 367 -17.74 -12.44 -13.18
CA GLY A 367 -17.69 -13.26 -11.98
C GLY A 367 -16.66 -14.39 -12.03
N CYS A 368 -15.59 -14.24 -12.81
CA CYS A 368 -14.58 -15.28 -13.02
C CYS A 368 -13.42 -15.17 -12.04
N ILE A 369 -12.80 -16.30 -11.77
CA ILE A 369 -11.71 -16.44 -10.80
C ILE A 369 -10.56 -17.20 -11.44
N CYS A 370 -9.37 -16.58 -11.48
CA CYS A 370 -8.11 -17.19 -11.95
C CYS A 370 -8.13 -17.65 -13.41
N VAL A 371 -9.01 -17.10 -14.22
CA VAL A 371 -9.11 -17.44 -15.65
C VAL A 371 -7.98 -16.81 -16.43
N THR A 372 -7.30 -17.58 -17.26
CA THR A 372 -6.12 -17.13 -18.02
C THR A 372 -6.32 -17.35 -19.50
N ARG A 373 -6.10 -16.29 -20.32
CA ARG A 373 -6.15 -16.32 -21.79
C ARG A 373 -7.45 -16.90 -22.34
N LYS A 374 -8.58 -16.48 -21.76
CA LYS A 374 -9.93 -16.89 -22.18
C LYS A 374 -10.81 -15.67 -22.44
N GLU A 375 -11.87 -15.93 -23.17
CA GLU A 375 -12.90 -14.96 -23.50
C GLU A 375 -14.29 -15.52 -23.26
N TYR A 376 -15.25 -14.62 -23.01
CA TYR A 376 -16.66 -14.94 -22.88
C TYR A 376 -16.96 -15.99 -21.80
N CYS A 377 -16.45 -15.77 -20.57
CA CYS A 377 -16.72 -16.65 -19.44
C CYS A 377 -17.60 -15.99 -18.38
N ILE A 378 -18.50 -16.75 -17.82
CA ILE A 378 -19.34 -16.37 -16.67
C ILE A 378 -19.16 -17.43 -15.58
N LEU A 379 -18.81 -17.03 -14.36
CA LEU A 379 -18.55 -17.96 -13.23
C LEU A 379 -17.65 -19.13 -13.63
N ASN A 380 -16.56 -18.86 -14.34
CA ASN A 380 -15.59 -19.82 -14.90
C ASN A 380 -16.14 -20.78 -15.95
N LYS A 381 -17.37 -20.65 -16.40
CA LYS A 381 -17.89 -21.42 -17.53
C LYS A 381 -17.76 -20.58 -18.80
N GLN A 382 -17.20 -21.18 -19.86
CA GLN A 382 -17.05 -20.54 -21.16
C GLN A 382 -18.32 -20.69 -21.99
N TYR A 383 -18.68 -19.61 -22.70
CA TYR A 383 -19.83 -19.51 -23.59
C TYR A 383 -19.38 -19.08 -24.99
N THR A 384 -20.28 -19.13 -25.97
CA THR A 384 -20.08 -18.41 -27.23
C THR A 384 -20.22 -16.89 -26.98
N LYS A 385 -19.75 -16.09 -27.91
CA LYS A 385 -19.90 -14.63 -27.83
C LYS A 385 -21.37 -14.23 -27.70
N GLU A 386 -22.20 -14.81 -28.55
CA GLU A 386 -23.65 -14.52 -28.63
C GLU A 386 -24.35 -14.89 -27.30
N GLU A 387 -24.06 -16.05 -26.74
CA GLU A 387 -24.61 -16.48 -25.45
C GLU A 387 -24.15 -15.55 -24.31
N TYR A 388 -22.89 -15.14 -24.32
CA TYR A 388 -22.35 -14.22 -23.32
C TYR A 388 -23.04 -12.85 -23.39
N GLU A 389 -23.15 -12.28 -24.60
CA GLU A 389 -23.80 -10.98 -24.85
C GLU A 389 -25.29 -11.00 -24.51
N GLU A 390 -25.97 -12.15 -24.59
CA GLU A 390 -27.36 -12.32 -24.17
C GLU A 390 -27.48 -12.49 -22.63
N LEU A 391 -26.59 -13.28 -22.01
CA LEU A 391 -26.70 -13.64 -20.59
C LEU A 391 -26.27 -12.51 -19.65
N VAL A 392 -25.19 -11.80 -19.94
CA VAL A 392 -24.64 -10.78 -19.04
C VAL A 392 -25.65 -9.66 -18.73
N PRO A 393 -26.38 -9.09 -19.69
CA PRO A 393 -27.43 -8.11 -19.38
C PRO A 393 -28.52 -8.67 -18.45
N LYS A 394 -28.92 -9.93 -18.64
CA LYS A 394 -29.92 -10.60 -17.79
C LYS A 394 -29.41 -10.79 -16.36
N ILE A 395 -28.15 -11.15 -16.22
CA ILE A 395 -27.49 -11.28 -14.92
C ILE A 395 -27.42 -9.90 -14.21
N ILE A 396 -27.04 -8.85 -14.91
CA ILE A 396 -27.00 -7.50 -14.37
C ILE A 396 -28.39 -7.06 -13.88
N GLU A 397 -29.43 -7.30 -14.66
CA GLU A 397 -30.81 -6.99 -14.25
C GLU A 397 -31.25 -7.83 -13.04
N HIS A 398 -30.85 -9.09 -12.96
CA HIS A 398 -31.09 -9.91 -11.77
C HIS A 398 -30.36 -9.34 -10.55
N MET A 399 -29.07 -8.99 -10.68
CA MET A 399 -28.28 -8.38 -9.60
C MET A 399 -28.81 -7.01 -9.16
N LYS A 400 -29.41 -6.22 -10.06
CA LYS A 400 -30.09 -4.98 -9.69
C LYS A 400 -31.33 -5.26 -8.83
N LYS A 401 -32.12 -6.27 -9.17
CA LYS A 401 -33.30 -6.67 -8.38
C LYS A 401 -32.93 -7.21 -7.00
N THR A 402 -31.79 -7.88 -6.86
CA THR A 402 -31.26 -8.38 -5.57
C THR A 402 -30.44 -7.33 -4.80
N GLY A 403 -30.23 -6.13 -5.39
CA GLY A 403 -29.47 -5.05 -4.77
C GLY A 403 -27.94 -5.30 -4.72
N GLU A 404 -27.40 -6.13 -5.63
CA GLU A 404 -25.99 -6.51 -5.65
C GLU A 404 -25.17 -5.72 -6.69
N TYR A 405 -25.77 -5.32 -7.82
CA TYR A 405 -25.05 -4.66 -8.90
C TYR A 405 -24.63 -3.22 -8.55
N GLY A 406 -23.38 -2.89 -8.80
CA GLY A 406 -22.84 -1.56 -8.57
C GLY A 406 -22.11 -1.40 -7.24
N GLU A 407 -22.09 -2.43 -6.41
CA GLU A 407 -21.33 -2.47 -5.16
C GLU A 407 -20.19 -3.48 -5.24
N PHE A 408 -19.05 -3.16 -4.63
CA PHE A 408 -17.94 -4.09 -4.51
C PHE A 408 -18.33 -5.33 -3.69
N PHE A 409 -17.52 -6.36 -3.73
CA PHE A 409 -17.76 -7.62 -3.02
C PHE A 409 -18.08 -7.41 -1.53
N PRO A 410 -19.07 -8.12 -0.99
CA PRO A 410 -19.36 -8.13 0.44
C PRO A 410 -18.16 -8.62 1.25
N THR A 411 -17.83 -7.96 2.35
CA THR A 411 -16.65 -8.25 3.19
C THR A 411 -16.56 -9.69 3.67
N LYS A 412 -17.72 -10.36 3.87
CA LYS A 412 -17.82 -11.78 4.25
C LYS A 412 -17.29 -12.76 3.20
N ILE A 413 -17.07 -12.31 1.94
CA ILE A 413 -16.50 -13.14 0.87
C ILE A 413 -14.97 -13.15 0.92
N SER A 414 -14.34 -12.16 1.57
CA SER A 414 -12.89 -12.13 1.71
C SER A 414 -12.37 -13.43 2.32
N LEU A 415 -11.28 -13.93 1.77
CA LEU A 415 -10.57 -15.13 2.26
C LEU A 415 -9.70 -14.82 3.49
N PHE A 416 -9.61 -13.56 3.90
CA PHE A 416 -8.76 -13.06 4.98
C PHE A 416 -9.58 -12.56 6.16
N GLY A 417 -9.04 -12.68 7.37
CA GLY A 417 -9.51 -11.93 8.51
C GLY A 417 -9.10 -10.46 8.39
N TYR A 418 -9.89 -9.54 8.90
CA TYR A 418 -9.62 -8.10 8.82
C TYR A 418 -8.20 -7.74 9.30
N ASN A 419 -7.78 -8.34 10.40
CA ASN A 419 -6.44 -8.18 10.98
C ASN A 419 -5.31 -8.79 10.15
N GLU A 420 -5.58 -9.52 9.08
CA GLU A 420 -4.58 -10.03 8.14
C GLU A 420 -4.37 -9.10 6.94
N THR A 421 -5.15 -8.03 6.82
CA THR A 421 -5.28 -7.26 5.57
C THR A 421 -4.71 -5.85 5.65
N ALA A 422 -4.43 -5.26 4.48
CA ALA A 422 -4.06 -3.86 4.35
C ALA A 422 -5.11 -2.90 4.94
N ALA A 423 -6.37 -3.31 5.07
CA ALA A 423 -7.38 -2.52 5.76
C ALA A 423 -7.03 -2.29 7.24
N PHE A 424 -6.46 -3.28 7.90
CA PHE A 424 -6.03 -3.14 9.29
C PHE A 424 -4.89 -2.12 9.45
N ASP A 425 -3.98 -2.08 8.47
CA ASP A 425 -2.84 -1.16 8.49
C ASP A 425 -3.24 0.32 8.31
N HIS A 426 -4.34 0.57 7.60
CA HIS A 426 -4.83 1.92 7.35
C HIS A 426 -5.99 2.34 8.27
N PHE A 427 -6.80 1.40 8.68
CA PHE A 427 -8.02 1.59 9.49
C PHE A 427 -8.05 0.57 10.64
N PRO A 428 -7.14 0.68 11.62
CA PRO A 428 -7.07 -0.31 12.70
C PRO A 428 -8.38 -0.37 13.49
N LEU A 429 -8.90 -1.58 13.69
CA LEU A 429 -10.10 -1.88 14.46
C LEU A 429 -9.79 -2.91 15.53
N SER A 430 -10.54 -2.87 16.64
CA SER A 430 -10.60 -4.01 17.54
C SER A 430 -11.36 -5.17 16.90
N LYS A 431 -11.22 -6.38 17.45
CA LYS A 431 -11.97 -7.56 17.01
C LYS A 431 -13.48 -7.29 17.00
N GLU A 432 -14.01 -6.75 18.08
CA GLU A 432 -15.43 -6.41 18.23
C GLU A 432 -15.86 -5.36 17.19
N GLY A 433 -15.00 -4.35 16.97
CA GLY A 433 -15.23 -3.30 15.97
C GLY A 433 -15.29 -3.84 14.55
N ALA A 434 -14.41 -4.78 14.20
CA ALA A 434 -14.38 -5.43 12.91
C ALA A 434 -15.63 -6.32 12.68
N LEU A 435 -15.94 -7.19 13.66
CA LEU A 435 -17.11 -8.06 13.57
C LEU A 435 -18.43 -7.27 13.48
N LYS A 436 -18.57 -6.18 14.25
CA LYS A 436 -19.75 -5.29 14.17
C LYS A 436 -19.94 -4.67 12.79
N ARG A 437 -18.87 -4.45 12.05
CA ARG A 437 -18.89 -3.92 10.68
C ARG A 437 -18.99 -5.00 9.59
N GLY A 438 -19.17 -6.28 9.98
CA GLY A 438 -19.34 -7.41 9.07
C GLY A 438 -18.04 -7.94 8.46
N PHE A 439 -16.88 -7.56 9.01
CA PHE A 439 -15.61 -8.18 8.65
C PHE A 439 -15.40 -9.49 9.41
N SER A 440 -14.64 -10.42 8.83
CA SER A 440 -14.12 -11.58 9.54
C SER A 440 -12.89 -11.17 10.37
N TRP A 441 -12.54 -12.01 11.36
CA TRP A 441 -11.34 -11.82 12.19
C TRP A 441 -10.59 -13.13 12.30
N ARG A 442 -9.27 -13.10 12.15
CA ARG A 442 -8.42 -14.26 12.37
C ARG A 442 -7.98 -14.31 13.82
N GLU A 443 -8.29 -15.40 14.50
CA GLU A 443 -7.74 -15.63 15.84
C GLU A 443 -6.22 -15.84 15.73
N GLN A 444 -5.49 -15.25 16.66
CA GLN A 444 -4.05 -15.48 16.74
C GLN A 444 -3.80 -16.81 17.47
N GLU A 445 -3.02 -17.67 16.85
CA GLU A 445 -2.54 -18.87 17.52
C GLU A 445 -1.61 -18.47 18.67
N GLU A 446 -1.65 -19.23 19.77
CA GLU A 446 -0.68 -19.07 20.86
C GLU A 446 0.73 -19.36 20.32
N LYS A 447 1.58 -18.36 20.34
CA LYS A 447 2.96 -18.46 19.88
C LYS A 447 3.84 -18.99 21.00
N ASN A 448 4.06 -20.27 21.05
CA ASN A 448 5.05 -20.90 21.94
C ASN A 448 6.45 -20.78 21.33
N VAL A 449 7.14 -19.68 21.60
CA VAL A 449 8.51 -19.43 21.12
C VAL A 449 9.49 -19.57 22.28
N THR A 450 10.42 -20.51 22.18
CA THR A 450 11.52 -20.63 23.13
C THR A 450 12.62 -19.64 22.77
N ILE A 451 12.84 -18.65 23.63
CA ILE A 451 13.91 -17.65 23.49
C ILE A 451 15.24 -18.30 23.89
N GLY A 452 16.29 -18.09 23.11
CA GLY A 452 17.64 -18.62 23.34
C GLY A 452 18.27 -19.20 22.06
N GLY A 453 19.57 -19.46 22.10
CA GLY A 453 20.35 -19.83 20.92
C GLY A 453 20.31 -18.71 19.86
N ASP A 454 19.83 -19.03 18.66
CA ASP A 454 19.69 -18.06 17.56
C ASP A 454 18.41 -17.21 17.63
N ILE A 455 17.51 -17.48 18.58
CA ILE A 455 16.23 -16.79 18.70
C ILE A 455 16.34 -15.66 19.71
N ILE A 456 16.17 -14.43 19.22
CA ILE A 456 16.17 -13.19 20.00
C ILE A 456 14.72 -12.89 20.41
N GLY A 457 14.51 -12.54 21.69
CA GLY A 457 13.21 -12.07 22.18
C GLY A 457 12.88 -10.67 21.65
N CYS A 458 11.64 -10.48 21.19
CA CYS A 458 11.16 -9.14 20.86
C CYS A 458 10.89 -8.33 22.12
N ALA A 459 11.37 -7.10 22.21
CA ALA A 459 11.16 -6.21 23.36
C ALA A 459 9.68 -5.92 23.66
N HIS A 460 8.75 -6.09 22.70
CA HIS A 460 7.32 -6.00 22.92
C HIS A 460 6.69 -7.26 23.56
N GLU A 461 7.43 -8.38 23.64
CA GLU A 461 6.98 -9.63 24.31
C GLU A 461 5.59 -10.14 23.88
N GLY A 462 5.14 -9.78 22.66
CA GLY A 462 3.79 -10.11 22.20
C GLY A 462 2.66 -9.21 22.75
N LYS A 463 2.98 -8.21 23.57
CA LYS A 463 1.98 -7.34 24.23
C LYS A 463 1.48 -6.19 23.36
N CYS A 464 2.00 -6.03 22.14
CA CYS A 464 1.57 -5.00 21.19
C CYS A 464 0.58 -5.55 20.15
N ASN A 465 -0.09 -4.64 19.44
CA ASN A 465 -1.01 -4.97 18.35
C ASN A 465 -0.33 -5.08 16.96
N ASP A 466 0.99 -5.20 16.93
CA ASP A 466 1.81 -5.15 15.69
C ASP A 466 2.09 -6.54 15.11
N HIS A 467 1.26 -7.52 15.34
CA HIS A 467 1.50 -8.92 14.94
C HIS A 467 2.87 -9.46 15.41
N CYS A 468 3.30 -9.05 16.60
CA CYS A 468 4.58 -9.43 17.20
C CYS A 468 4.82 -10.94 17.14
N THR A 469 6.00 -11.33 16.69
CA THR A 469 6.38 -12.76 16.60
C THR A 469 6.90 -13.33 17.91
N ILE A 470 6.99 -12.50 18.99
CA ILE A 470 7.58 -12.80 20.31
C ILE A 470 9.07 -13.05 20.22
N GLY A 471 9.53 -13.92 19.33
CA GLY A 471 10.92 -14.17 19.03
C GLY A 471 11.19 -14.14 17.53
N PHE A 472 12.44 -13.85 17.15
CA PHE A 472 12.86 -13.77 15.75
C PHE A 472 14.35 -14.16 15.63
N LYS A 473 14.75 -14.49 14.39
CA LYS A 473 16.17 -14.74 14.05
C LYS A 473 16.70 -13.60 13.19
N ILE A 474 17.98 -13.33 13.32
CA ILE A 474 18.74 -12.47 12.42
C ILE A 474 19.43 -13.36 11.40
N ILE A 475 19.10 -13.20 10.12
CA ILE A 475 19.77 -13.92 9.04
C ILE A 475 21.18 -13.36 8.79
N GLN A 476 22.05 -14.14 8.15
CA GLN A 476 23.44 -13.71 7.91
C GLN A 476 23.54 -12.39 7.15
N ALA A 477 22.72 -12.21 6.12
CA ALA A 477 22.68 -10.96 5.35
C ALA A 477 22.33 -9.72 6.19
N GLU A 478 21.48 -9.86 7.23
CA GLU A 478 21.22 -8.78 8.18
C GLU A 478 22.42 -8.50 9.08
N ARG A 479 23.09 -9.55 9.59
CA ARG A 479 24.30 -9.39 10.42
C ARG A 479 25.38 -8.61 9.66
N ASP A 480 25.67 -9.03 8.44
CA ASP A 480 26.65 -8.39 7.55
C ASP A 480 26.29 -6.91 7.29
N PHE A 481 24.98 -6.62 7.12
CA PHE A 481 24.51 -5.25 6.93
C PHE A 481 24.71 -4.40 8.19
N TYR A 482 24.30 -4.89 9.38
CA TYR A 482 24.48 -4.15 10.64
C TYR A 482 25.95 -3.89 10.92
N GLU A 483 26.83 -4.86 10.70
CA GLU A 483 28.28 -4.71 10.85
C GLU A 483 28.83 -3.67 9.88
N LYS A 484 28.49 -3.77 8.58
CA LYS A 484 28.89 -2.82 7.54
C LYS A 484 28.46 -1.38 7.84
N MET A 485 27.28 -1.21 8.41
CA MET A 485 26.72 0.11 8.75
C MET A 485 27.10 0.59 10.16
N GLY A 486 27.76 -0.21 10.97
CA GLY A 486 28.09 0.10 12.36
C GLY A 486 26.88 0.22 13.27
N LEU A 487 25.85 -0.60 13.05
CA LEU A 487 24.59 -0.60 13.77
C LEU A 487 24.51 -1.78 14.74
N LEU A 488 23.70 -1.65 15.78
CA LEU A 488 23.35 -2.76 16.67
C LEU A 488 22.25 -3.64 16.06
N ILE A 489 22.24 -4.89 16.48
CA ILE A 489 21.14 -5.81 16.21
C ILE A 489 19.86 -5.26 16.86
N PRO A 490 18.74 -5.21 16.14
CA PRO A 490 17.50 -4.67 16.66
C PRO A 490 16.91 -5.52 17.80
N THR A 491 16.23 -4.88 18.72
CA THR A 491 15.51 -5.54 19.83
C THR A 491 14.05 -5.88 19.47
N LEU A 492 13.54 -5.34 18.38
CA LEU A 492 12.19 -5.57 17.90
C LEU A 492 12.16 -6.57 16.74
N CYS A 493 11.14 -7.42 16.73
CA CYS A 493 10.94 -8.35 15.61
C CYS A 493 10.58 -7.59 14.30
N PRO A 494 10.73 -8.22 13.12
CA PRO A 494 10.48 -7.58 11.83
C PRO A 494 9.10 -6.94 11.69
N ASN A 495 8.05 -7.53 12.28
CA ASN A 495 6.72 -6.97 12.24
C ASN A 495 6.62 -5.68 13.09
N CYS A 496 7.12 -5.70 14.32
CA CYS A 496 7.11 -4.50 15.16
C CYS A 496 7.89 -3.35 14.51
N ARG A 497 9.08 -3.60 13.95
CA ARG A 497 9.86 -2.62 13.18
C ARG A 497 9.09 -2.05 11.98
N HIS A 498 8.36 -2.91 11.27
CA HIS A 498 7.52 -2.48 10.15
C HIS A 498 6.40 -1.54 10.60
N TYR A 499 5.66 -1.89 11.65
CA TYR A 499 4.56 -1.05 12.15
C TYR A 499 5.06 0.27 12.75
N GLU A 500 6.23 0.30 13.37
CA GLU A 500 6.87 1.56 13.79
C GLU A 500 7.13 2.51 12.61
N ARG A 501 7.61 1.97 11.48
CA ARG A 501 7.77 2.77 10.26
C ARG A 501 6.44 3.22 9.68
N LEU A 502 5.43 2.35 9.64
CA LEU A 502 4.10 2.70 9.13
C LEU A 502 3.42 3.82 9.94
N ARG A 503 3.68 3.91 11.25
CA ARG A 503 3.15 5.00 12.10
C ARG A 503 3.68 6.39 11.71
N GLN A 504 4.77 6.47 10.96
CA GLN A 504 5.27 7.73 10.41
C GLN A 504 4.46 8.24 9.21
N ARG A 505 3.63 7.37 8.64
CA ARG A 505 2.78 7.64 7.48
C ARG A 505 1.63 8.56 7.86
N ASN A 506 1.33 9.49 6.95
CA ASN A 506 0.07 10.22 7.01
C ASN A 506 -1.08 9.30 6.55
N PRO A 507 -2.29 9.43 7.12
CA PRO A 507 -3.44 8.65 6.69
C PRO A 507 -3.89 9.01 5.27
N LEU A 508 -4.58 8.09 4.62
CA LEU A 508 -5.18 8.26 3.28
C LEU A 508 -6.50 9.08 3.40
N LYS A 509 -6.37 10.28 3.91
CA LYS A 509 -7.48 11.19 4.17
C LYS A 509 -6.98 12.62 4.15
N LEU A 510 -7.84 13.53 3.73
CA LEU A 510 -7.57 14.96 3.75
C LEU A 510 -8.43 15.66 4.80
N TRP A 511 -7.86 16.71 5.36
CA TRP A 511 -8.51 17.67 6.25
C TRP A 511 -8.29 19.08 5.71
N HIS A 512 -9.33 19.89 5.77
CA HIS A 512 -9.24 21.31 5.48
C HIS A 512 -8.53 22.02 6.64
N ARG A 513 -7.44 22.73 6.37
CA ARG A 513 -6.65 23.46 7.37
C ARG A 513 -6.16 24.78 6.85
N GLN A 514 -5.93 25.73 7.75
CA GLN A 514 -5.28 27.00 7.48
C GLN A 514 -3.77 26.90 7.73
N CYS A 515 -2.98 27.65 6.96
CA CYS A 515 -1.55 27.79 7.11
C CYS A 515 -1.19 28.29 8.52
N MET A 516 -0.20 27.65 9.15
CA MET A 516 0.23 27.99 10.51
C MET A 516 1.38 29.04 10.53
N CYS A 517 1.80 29.56 9.37
CA CYS A 517 2.87 30.55 9.28
C CYS A 517 2.46 31.89 9.85
N ASP A 518 3.33 32.49 10.68
CA ASP A 518 3.22 33.82 11.25
C ASP A 518 4.46 34.71 10.97
N LYS A 519 5.35 34.27 10.08
CA LYS A 519 6.60 34.94 9.74
C LYS A 519 6.36 36.14 8.84
N LYS A 520 6.79 37.33 9.27
CA LYS A 520 6.60 38.61 8.56
C LYS A 520 7.26 38.69 7.19
N ASN A 521 8.33 37.92 6.95
CA ASN A 521 9.07 37.88 5.68
C ASN A 521 8.50 36.92 4.64
N HIS A 522 7.35 36.31 4.89
CA HIS A 522 6.72 35.31 3.99
C HIS A 522 5.61 35.90 3.10
N GLY A 523 5.65 37.23 2.86
CA GLY A 523 4.73 37.91 1.93
C GLY A 523 3.31 38.11 2.46
N HIS A 524 3.12 38.03 3.78
CA HIS A 524 1.87 38.35 4.47
C HIS A 524 2.13 39.08 5.79
N ASP A 525 1.15 39.85 6.24
CA ASP A 525 1.16 40.51 7.55
C ASP A 525 0.41 39.62 8.57
N GLY A 526 1.10 39.34 9.69
CA GLY A 526 0.54 38.47 10.73
C GLY A 526 0.43 37.01 10.30
N LYS A 527 -0.62 36.33 10.71
CA LYS A 527 -0.85 34.92 10.40
C LYS A 527 -1.32 34.73 8.94
N CYS A 528 -0.72 33.80 8.23
CA CYS A 528 -1.09 33.49 6.85
C CYS A 528 -2.57 33.03 6.74
N SER A 529 -3.30 33.61 5.77
CA SER A 529 -4.71 33.29 5.54
C SER A 529 -4.97 32.15 4.56
N ASN A 530 -3.91 31.59 3.94
CA ASN A 530 -4.07 30.52 2.96
C ASN A 530 -4.62 29.24 3.60
N GLU A 531 -5.60 28.65 2.94
CA GLU A 531 -6.24 27.39 3.31
C GLU A 531 -5.90 26.31 2.28
N PHE A 532 -5.92 25.04 2.69
CA PHE A 532 -5.56 23.90 1.86
C PHE A 532 -6.09 22.57 2.42
N GLU A 533 -6.14 21.58 1.56
CA GLU A 533 -6.38 20.18 1.94
C GLU A 533 -5.04 19.51 2.28
N THR A 534 -4.98 18.80 3.41
CA THR A 534 -3.77 18.14 3.90
C THR A 534 -4.05 16.81 4.58
N SER A 535 -3.11 15.89 4.50
CA SER A 535 -3.16 14.61 5.24
C SER A 535 -2.70 14.72 6.71
N TYR A 536 -2.37 15.90 7.19
CA TYR A 536 -2.10 16.15 8.61
C TYR A 536 -3.40 16.50 9.34
N SER A 537 -3.88 15.59 10.21
CA SER A 537 -5.08 15.88 11.01
C SER A 537 -4.88 17.08 11.94
N PRO A 538 -5.96 17.80 12.33
CA PRO A 538 -5.86 18.95 13.24
C PRO A 538 -5.22 18.64 14.61
N ASP A 539 -5.33 17.40 15.08
CA ASP A 539 -4.82 16.97 16.40
C ASP A 539 -3.31 16.67 16.39
N ARG A 540 -2.65 16.70 15.24
CA ARG A 540 -1.23 16.44 15.11
C ARG A 540 -0.39 17.65 15.51
N PRO A 541 0.80 17.42 16.16
CA PRO A 541 1.63 18.50 16.69
C PRO A 541 2.47 19.25 15.64
N GLU A 542 2.55 18.75 14.41
CA GLU A 542 3.39 19.34 13.37
C GLU A 542 2.90 20.73 12.93
N VAL A 543 3.84 21.62 12.71
CA VAL A 543 3.60 22.96 12.14
C VAL A 543 3.47 22.82 10.62
N ILE A 544 2.30 23.17 10.06
CA ILE A 544 1.99 22.96 8.65
C ILE A 544 1.90 24.28 7.91
N TYR A 545 2.68 24.43 6.84
CA TYR A 545 2.71 25.61 5.98
C TYR A 545 2.09 25.32 4.60
N CYS A 546 1.40 26.33 4.05
CA CYS A 546 1.00 26.31 2.65
C CYS A 546 2.24 26.31 1.73
N GLU A 547 2.04 26.00 0.45
CA GLU A 547 3.12 25.93 -0.53
C GLU A 547 3.98 27.19 -0.54
N GLN A 548 3.35 28.37 -0.59
CA GLN A 548 4.05 29.64 -0.65
C GLN A 548 4.95 29.90 0.57
N CYS A 549 4.42 29.74 1.78
CA CYS A 549 5.19 29.92 3.00
C CYS A 549 6.29 28.86 3.16
N TYR A 550 5.99 27.62 2.78
CA TYR A 550 6.98 26.54 2.83
C TYR A 550 8.15 26.78 1.86
N GLN A 551 7.89 27.22 0.63
CA GLN A 551 8.95 27.53 -0.33
C GLN A 551 9.87 28.68 0.17
N GLN A 552 9.34 29.65 0.87
CA GLN A 552 10.14 30.74 1.47
C GLN A 552 10.97 30.25 2.69
N GLU A 553 10.53 29.18 3.35
CA GLU A 553 11.27 28.58 4.46
C GLU A 553 12.49 27.77 4.00
N VAL A 554 12.42 27.15 2.81
CA VAL A 554 13.43 26.21 2.29
C VAL A 554 14.33 26.81 1.20
N ALA A 555 14.12 28.05 0.81
CA ALA A 555 14.85 28.77 -0.23
C ALA A 555 16.32 29.05 0.12
#